data_4c48744d3906f1b719e832f07008bfaa
#
_entry.id   4c48744d3906f1b719e832f07008bfaa
#
_cell.length_a   1.000
_cell.length_b   1.000
_cell.length_c   1.000
_cell.angle_alpha   90.00
_cell.angle_beta   90.00
_cell.angle_gamma   90.00
#
_symmetry.space_group_name_H-M   'P 1'
#
loop_
_entity.id
_entity.type
_entity.pdbx_description
1 polymer ?
#
loop_
_entity_poly.entity_id
_entity_poly.type
_entity_poly.pdbx_seq_one_letter_code
_entity_poly.pdbx_strand_id
1 'polypeptide(L)'
;MGLSGRDLQTYHLYHRSLRCYADNFLRFAETGVTLLAGTDLVFADSPFAAVSEELRCMVDLGLSPLRAIAAATGNCARVLGMQGEIGTLAAGAQADLLVVDGDAAAEIGALEQVRAVYQAGRSLPLPLV
;
A
#
# COMPACT_ATOMS: atom_id res chain seq x y z
N MET A 1 14.67 -20.03 -26.37
CA MET A 1 15.93 -19.70 -25.65
C MET A 1 15.73 -20.17 -24.22
N GLY A 2 16.42 -21.22 -23.76
CA GLY A 2 16.26 -21.74 -22.39
C GLY A 2 17.12 -20.95 -21.41
N LEU A 3 16.62 -20.76 -20.19
CA LEU A 3 17.39 -20.15 -19.11
C LEU A 3 18.62 -20.99 -18.78
N SER A 4 19.75 -20.37 -18.49
CA SER A 4 20.96 -21.09 -18.05
C SER A 4 20.73 -21.75 -16.68
N GLY A 5 21.53 -22.75 -16.31
CA GLY A 5 21.40 -23.41 -15.00
C GLY A 5 21.55 -22.44 -13.82
N ARG A 6 22.33 -21.34 -13.98
CA ARG A 6 22.49 -20.28 -13.00
C ARG A 6 21.23 -19.44 -12.87
N ASP A 7 20.60 -19.12 -14.00
CA ASP A 7 19.35 -18.34 -14.03
C ASP A 7 18.19 -19.13 -13.42
N LEU A 8 18.13 -20.44 -13.64
CA LEU A 8 17.16 -21.33 -13.01
C LEU A 8 17.35 -21.41 -11.49
N GLN A 9 18.58 -21.49 -10.99
CA GLN A 9 18.86 -21.46 -9.55
C GLN A 9 18.41 -20.13 -8.93
N THR A 10 18.75 -19.00 -9.56
CA THR A 10 18.34 -17.67 -9.12
C THR A 10 16.83 -17.54 -9.12
N TYR A 11 16.15 -18.02 -10.17
CA TYR A 11 14.69 -18.06 -10.27
C TYR A 11 14.06 -18.87 -9.13
N HIS A 12 14.56 -20.06 -8.84
CA HIS A 12 14.04 -20.90 -7.75
C HIS A 12 14.27 -20.30 -6.36
N LEU A 13 15.42 -19.67 -6.12
CA LEU A 13 15.72 -18.96 -4.89
C LEU A 13 14.77 -17.77 -4.70
N TYR A 14 14.56 -16.98 -5.75
CA TYR A 14 13.63 -15.84 -5.72
C TYR A 14 12.20 -16.26 -5.40
N HIS A 15 11.66 -17.26 -6.11
CA HIS A 15 10.32 -17.77 -5.85
C HIS A 15 10.15 -18.40 -4.45
N ARG A 16 11.18 -19.08 -3.95
CA ARG A 16 11.17 -19.59 -2.58
C ARG A 16 11.17 -18.48 -1.56
N SER A 17 11.94 -17.42 -1.79
CA SER A 17 11.96 -16.24 -0.92
C SER A 17 10.61 -15.53 -0.90
N LEU A 18 9.97 -15.33 -2.06
CA LEU A 18 8.64 -14.71 -2.14
C LEU A 18 7.58 -15.47 -1.33
N ARG A 19 7.56 -16.81 -1.39
CA ARG A 19 6.65 -17.61 -0.56
C ARG A 19 6.93 -17.45 0.92
N CYS A 20 8.20 -17.44 1.31
CA CYS A 20 8.59 -17.22 2.70
C CYS A 20 8.18 -15.84 3.20
N TYR A 21 8.28 -14.80 2.36
CA TYR A 21 7.81 -13.45 2.70
C TYR A 21 6.30 -13.41 2.87
N ALA A 22 5.55 -14.05 1.96
CA ALA A 22 4.09 -14.13 2.05
C ALA A 22 3.62 -14.83 3.33
N ASP A 23 4.19 -16.01 3.63
CA ASP A 23 3.87 -16.77 4.84
C ASP A 23 4.21 -16.00 6.12
N ASN A 24 5.33 -15.28 6.14
CA ASN A 24 5.74 -14.46 7.27
C ASN A 24 4.88 -13.22 7.44
N PHE A 25 4.44 -12.59 6.33
CA PHE A 25 3.61 -11.38 6.37
C PHE A 25 2.35 -11.60 7.20
N LEU A 26 1.58 -12.66 6.90
CA LEU A 26 0.37 -12.98 7.66
C LEU A 26 0.66 -13.29 9.13
N ARG A 27 1.72 -14.05 9.40
CA ARG A 27 2.13 -14.35 10.78
C ARG A 27 2.44 -13.09 11.57
N PHE A 28 3.16 -12.12 10.96
CA PHE A 28 3.40 -10.82 11.59
C PHE A 28 2.10 -10.03 11.77
N ALA A 29 1.23 -10.03 10.76
CA ALA A 29 -0.07 -9.35 10.85
C ALA A 29 -0.94 -9.87 12.00
N GLU A 30 -0.83 -11.15 12.33
CA GLU A 30 -1.56 -11.82 13.42
C GLU A 30 -0.96 -11.55 14.82
N THR A 31 0.33 -11.22 14.91
CA THR A 31 0.99 -10.94 16.19
C THR A 31 0.66 -9.58 16.78
N GLY A 32 -0.12 -8.74 16.06
CA GLY A 32 -0.49 -7.41 16.50
C GLY A 32 0.58 -6.33 16.27
N VAL A 33 1.64 -6.63 15.50
CA VAL A 33 2.61 -5.62 15.07
C VAL A 33 1.93 -4.56 14.20
N THR A 34 2.41 -3.32 14.28
CA THR A 34 1.93 -2.26 13.43
C THR A 34 2.53 -2.41 12.03
N LEU A 35 1.68 -2.74 11.05
CA LEU A 35 2.09 -2.79 9.65
C LEU A 35 2.03 -1.39 9.05
N LEU A 36 3.05 -1.06 8.26
CA LEU A 36 3.13 0.16 7.46
C LEU A 36 3.26 -0.24 5.98
N ALA A 37 2.64 0.54 5.11
CA ALA A 37 2.89 0.45 3.67
C ALA A 37 4.17 1.23 3.33
N GLY A 38 5.01 0.68 2.44
CA GLY A 38 6.24 1.30 1.98
C GLY A 38 6.75 0.58 0.73
N THR A 39 6.60 1.22 -0.43
CA THR A 39 6.85 0.60 -1.75
C THR A 39 8.32 0.33 -2.03
N ASP A 40 9.24 0.97 -1.29
CA ASP A 40 10.70 0.84 -1.48
C ASP A 40 11.12 0.90 -2.96
N LEU A 41 10.60 1.89 -3.69
CA LEU A 41 10.84 2.06 -5.13
C LEU A 41 12.32 2.32 -5.41
N VAL A 42 13.02 1.27 -5.83
CA VAL A 42 14.47 1.31 -6.11
C VAL A 42 14.75 1.48 -7.61
N PHE A 43 13.78 1.21 -8.48
CA PHE A 43 13.98 1.22 -9.93
C PHE A 43 13.33 2.44 -10.58
N ALA A 44 14.10 3.15 -11.41
CA ALA A 44 13.67 4.36 -12.11
C ALA A 44 12.46 4.16 -13.06
N ASP A 45 12.22 2.92 -13.48
CA ASP A 45 11.12 2.56 -14.38
C ASP A 45 9.83 2.17 -13.65
N SER A 46 9.83 2.19 -12.31
CA SER A 46 8.62 1.88 -11.54
C SER A 46 7.74 3.12 -11.41
N PRO A 47 6.43 3.02 -11.72
CA PRO A 47 5.53 4.16 -11.60
C PRO A 47 5.41 4.61 -10.13
N PHE A 48 5.40 5.92 -9.90
CA PHE A 48 5.21 6.51 -8.56
C PHE A 48 3.86 6.13 -7.90
N ALA A 49 2.96 5.50 -8.64
CA ALA A 49 1.62 5.09 -8.20
C ALA A 49 1.59 3.72 -7.50
N ALA A 50 2.72 3.16 -7.10
CA ALA A 50 2.80 1.79 -6.57
C ALA A 50 2.14 1.57 -5.18
N VAL A 51 1.65 2.61 -4.50
CA VAL A 51 0.99 2.44 -3.19
C VAL A 51 -0.29 1.61 -3.31
N SER A 52 -1.13 1.84 -4.34
CA SER A 52 -2.34 1.04 -4.56
C SER A 52 -2.01 -0.43 -4.85
N GLU A 53 -0.95 -0.69 -5.61
CA GLU A 53 -0.47 -2.05 -5.87
C GLU A 53 0.04 -2.73 -4.60
N GLU A 54 0.78 -2.03 -3.76
CA GLU A 54 1.24 -2.56 -2.48
C GLU A 54 0.07 -2.93 -1.57
N LEU A 55 -0.92 -2.04 -1.44
CA LEU A 55 -2.12 -2.33 -0.65
C LEU A 55 -2.90 -3.51 -1.21
N ARG A 56 -2.98 -3.65 -2.54
CA ARG A 56 -3.57 -4.82 -3.18
C ARG A 56 -2.79 -6.09 -2.85
N CYS A 57 -1.46 -6.07 -2.93
CA CYS A 57 -0.64 -7.21 -2.51
C CYS A 57 -0.88 -7.60 -1.04
N MET A 58 -1.00 -6.62 -0.13
CA MET A 58 -1.33 -6.90 1.27
C MET A 58 -2.68 -7.61 1.41
N VAL A 59 -3.68 -7.20 0.60
CA VAL A 59 -5.01 -7.83 0.60
C VAL A 59 -4.96 -9.23 -0.02
N ASP A 60 -4.24 -9.41 -1.13
CA ASP A 60 -4.03 -10.72 -1.76
C ASP A 60 -3.33 -11.71 -0.83
N LEU A 61 -2.49 -11.20 0.07
CA LEU A 61 -1.85 -11.96 1.15
C LEU A 61 -2.76 -12.22 2.36
N GLY A 62 -4.02 -11.74 2.34
CA GLY A 62 -5.04 -12.05 3.35
C GLY A 62 -5.34 -10.93 4.36
N LEU A 63 -4.77 -9.73 4.18
CA LEU A 63 -5.16 -8.59 5.00
C LEU A 63 -6.53 -8.06 4.54
N SER A 64 -7.37 -7.58 5.48
CA SER A 64 -8.60 -6.91 5.04
C SER A 64 -8.28 -5.55 4.38
N PRO A 65 -9.10 -5.08 3.41
CA PRO A 65 -8.88 -3.79 2.75
C PRO A 65 -8.72 -2.63 3.74
N LEU A 66 -9.54 -2.56 4.78
CA LEU A 66 -9.43 -1.53 5.82
C LEU A 66 -8.10 -1.57 6.58
N ARG A 67 -7.56 -2.77 6.85
CA ARG A 67 -6.26 -2.90 7.50
C ARG A 67 -5.12 -2.48 6.57
N ALA A 68 -5.22 -2.77 5.27
CA ALA A 68 -4.27 -2.32 4.27
C ALA A 68 -4.30 -0.78 4.14
N ILE A 69 -5.48 -0.17 4.04
CA ILE A 69 -5.64 1.29 4.04
C ILE A 69 -5.05 1.91 5.31
N ALA A 70 -5.33 1.33 6.48
CA ALA A 70 -4.76 1.81 7.74
C ALA A 70 -3.23 1.75 7.76
N ALA A 71 -2.62 0.74 7.11
CA ALA A 71 -1.16 0.63 6.98
C ALA A 71 -0.54 1.79 6.19
N ALA A 72 -1.27 2.37 5.23
CA ALA A 72 -0.82 3.53 4.44
C ALA A 72 -1.25 4.89 5.03
N THR A 73 -2.05 4.91 6.09
CA THR A 73 -2.65 6.14 6.63
C THR A 73 -2.45 6.25 8.15
N GLY A 74 -3.43 5.88 8.94
CA GLY A 74 -3.43 6.07 10.39
C GLY A 74 -2.29 5.36 11.12
N ASN A 75 -1.82 4.22 10.64
CA ASN A 75 -0.67 3.53 11.23
C ASN A 75 0.62 4.33 10.98
N CYS A 76 0.83 4.84 9.77
CA CYS A 76 1.96 5.71 9.46
C CYS A 76 1.93 6.98 10.32
N ALA A 77 0.77 7.63 10.42
CA ALA A 77 0.60 8.83 11.26
C ALA A 77 0.99 8.56 12.71
N ARG A 78 0.57 7.42 13.27
CA ARG A 78 0.91 7.03 14.65
C ARG A 78 2.40 6.83 14.85
N VAL A 79 3.08 6.13 13.94
CA VAL A 79 4.53 5.87 14.04
C VAL A 79 5.34 7.15 13.87
N LEU A 80 4.85 8.09 13.05
CA LEU A 80 5.45 9.42 12.85
C LEU A 80 5.16 10.40 14.01
N GLY A 81 4.33 10.03 14.98
CA GLY A 81 3.92 10.92 16.07
C GLY A 81 2.91 12.00 15.65
N MET A 82 2.24 11.81 14.52
CA MET A 82 1.27 12.75 13.92
C MET A 82 -0.18 12.23 14.02
N GLN A 83 -0.43 11.36 14.98
CA GLN A 83 -1.76 10.78 15.19
C GLN A 83 -2.81 11.87 15.51
N GLY A 84 -3.91 11.86 14.76
CA GLY A 84 -4.97 12.87 14.87
C GLY A 84 -4.74 14.13 14.03
N GLU A 85 -3.52 14.34 13.51
CA GLU A 85 -3.20 15.44 12.61
C GLU A 85 -3.36 15.05 11.14
N ILE A 86 -2.89 13.85 10.77
CA ILE A 86 -2.96 13.30 9.41
C ILE A 86 -3.43 11.84 9.44
N GLY A 87 -3.72 11.28 8.26
CA GLY A 87 -4.05 9.87 8.08
C GLY A 87 -5.38 9.44 8.71
N THR A 88 -6.27 10.39 8.99
CA THR A 88 -7.60 10.16 9.56
C THR A 88 -8.62 11.13 9.00
N LEU A 89 -9.88 10.69 8.92
CA LEU A 89 -11.03 11.53 8.56
C LEU A 89 -11.74 12.03 9.84
N ALA A 90 -11.08 12.95 10.54
CA ALA A 90 -11.59 13.53 11.77
C ALA A 90 -11.62 15.06 11.69
N ALA A 91 -12.57 15.69 12.41
CA ALA A 91 -12.62 17.14 12.50
C ALA A 91 -11.33 17.68 13.16
N GLY A 92 -10.71 18.65 12.53
CA GLY A 92 -9.45 19.26 12.98
C GLY A 92 -8.18 18.60 12.39
N ALA A 93 -8.29 17.43 11.74
CA ALA A 93 -7.18 16.83 11.00
C ALA A 93 -6.94 17.57 9.67
N GLN A 94 -5.72 17.49 9.17
CA GLN A 94 -5.36 18.02 7.86
C GLN A 94 -6.18 17.32 6.75
N ALA A 95 -6.77 18.12 5.88
CA ALA A 95 -7.61 17.59 4.80
C ALA A 95 -6.77 17.14 3.60
N ASP A 96 -5.99 16.07 3.79
CA ASP A 96 -5.33 15.31 2.73
C ASP A 96 -6.23 14.13 2.38
N LEU A 97 -6.99 14.23 1.28
CA LEU A 97 -8.08 13.33 0.96
C LEU A 97 -7.90 12.73 -0.43
N LEU A 98 -8.12 11.45 -0.53
CA LEU A 98 -8.31 10.74 -1.79
C LEU A 98 -9.80 10.36 -1.92
N VAL A 99 -10.44 10.82 -2.99
CA VAL A 99 -11.81 10.43 -3.34
C VAL A 99 -11.73 9.46 -4.50
N VAL A 100 -12.37 8.32 -4.35
CA VAL A 100 -12.40 7.25 -5.35
C VAL A 100 -13.82 6.88 -5.73
N ASP A 101 -14.02 6.32 -6.92
CA ASP A 101 -15.25 5.68 -7.31
C ASP A 101 -15.28 4.24 -6.77
N GLY A 102 -16.34 3.89 -6.04
CA GLY A 102 -16.49 2.59 -5.41
C GLY A 102 -16.20 2.59 -3.91
N ASP A 103 -16.23 1.41 -3.31
CA ASP A 103 -16.00 1.19 -1.88
C ASP A 103 -14.65 0.49 -1.65
N ALA A 104 -13.59 1.27 -1.41
CA ALA A 104 -12.25 0.75 -1.16
C ALA A 104 -12.16 -0.06 0.15
N ALA A 105 -13.13 0.05 1.06
CA ALA A 105 -13.17 -0.75 2.28
C ALA A 105 -13.67 -2.18 2.02
N ALA A 106 -14.44 -2.37 0.94
CA ALA A 106 -14.89 -3.67 0.48
C ALA A 106 -13.97 -4.24 -0.62
N GLU A 107 -13.54 -3.39 -1.56
CA GLU A 107 -12.76 -3.76 -2.75
C GLU A 107 -11.57 -2.80 -2.90
N ILE A 108 -10.38 -3.26 -2.56
CA ILE A 108 -9.16 -2.43 -2.53
C ILE A 108 -8.82 -1.82 -3.91
N GLY A 109 -9.20 -2.48 -5.00
CA GLY A 109 -9.01 -2.00 -6.38
C GLY A 109 -9.72 -0.68 -6.67
N ALA A 110 -10.72 -0.28 -5.87
CA ALA A 110 -11.34 1.03 -5.98
C ALA A 110 -10.36 2.19 -5.77
N LEU A 111 -9.22 1.97 -5.12
CA LEU A 111 -8.16 2.99 -4.96
C LEU A 111 -7.55 3.43 -6.28
N GLU A 112 -7.68 2.65 -7.35
CA GLU A 112 -7.21 2.99 -8.69
C GLU A 112 -8.21 3.90 -9.45
N GLN A 113 -9.46 4.00 -8.97
CA GLN A 113 -10.52 4.79 -9.58
C GLN A 113 -10.57 6.19 -8.97
N VAL A 114 -9.49 6.95 -9.11
CA VAL A 114 -9.33 8.26 -8.48
C VAL A 114 -10.27 9.28 -9.13
N ARG A 115 -11.11 9.92 -8.32
CA ARG A 115 -12.04 10.96 -8.71
C ARG A 115 -11.58 12.37 -8.34
N ALA A 116 -10.99 12.52 -7.16
CA ALA A 116 -10.41 13.78 -6.71
C ALA A 116 -9.31 13.54 -5.68
N VAL A 117 -8.37 14.46 -5.63
CA VAL A 117 -7.31 14.51 -4.61
C VAL A 117 -7.31 15.90 -3.99
N TYR A 118 -7.21 15.94 -2.66
CA TYR A 118 -7.07 17.17 -1.91
C TYR A 118 -5.80 17.11 -1.08
N GLN A 119 -5.06 18.19 -1.05
CA GLN A 119 -3.90 18.40 -0.19
C GLN A 119 -4.11 19.67 0.64
N ALA A 120 -4.07 19.54 1.94
CA ALA A 120 -4.38 20.62 2.90
C ALA A 120 -5.70 21.34 2.55
N GLY A 121 -6.73 20.59 2.16
CA GLY A 121 -8.05 21.10 1.77
C GLY A 121 -8.14 21.72 0.37
N ARG A 122 -7.05 21.75 -0.41
CA ARG A 122 -7.02 22.28 -1.78
C ARG A 122 -7.12 21.13 -2.78
N SER A 123 -8.05 21.24 -3.72
CA SER A 123 -8.16 20.29 -4.83
C SER A 123 -6.91 20.35 -5.71
N LEU A 124 -6.37 19.19 -6.05
CA LEU A 124 -5.30 19.03 -7.03
C LEU A 124 -5.89 18.68 -8.39
N PRO A 125 -5.30 19.16 -9.51
CA PRO A 125 -5.73 18.78 -10.84
C PRO A 125 -5.42 17.31 -11.13
N LEU A 126 -6.31 16.63 -11.87
CA LEU A 126 -6.07 15.30 -12.42
C LEU A 126 -5.86 15.41 -13.94
N PRO A 127 -5.03 14.53 -14.55
CA PRO A 127 -4.19 13.51 -13.91
C PRO A 127 -3.02 14.11 -13.13
N LEU A 128 -2.65 13.42 -12.05
CA LEU A 128 -1.39 13.71 -11.33
C LEU A 128 -0.26 13.05 -12.13
N VAL A 129 0.33 13.79 -13.07
CA VAL A 129 1.43 13.32 -13.93
C VAL A 129 2.74 13.81 -13.34
#